data_9cf56b1b4c73c420a54ae61e12c191c6
#
_entry.id   9cf56b1b4c73c420a54ae61e12c191c6
#
_cell.length_a   1.000
_cell.length_b   1.000
_cell.length_c   1.000
_cell.angle_alpha   90.00
_cell.angle_beta   90.00
_cell.angle_gamma   90.00
#
_symmetry.space_group_name_H-M   'P 1'
#
loop_
_entity.id
_entity.type
_entity.pdbx_description
1 polymer ?
#
loop_
_entity_poly.entity_id
_entity_poly.type
_entity_poly.pdbx_seq_one_letter_code
_entity_poly.pdbx_strand_id
1 'polypeptide(L)'
;MNPFYNHSMHNWTKSLSKVEKINLGRYGLSPVITLRGVIIDWDFLRAYIRLWDPEVHVFRFGAMMEEMCPLFEEFCPIIGCDLNAPLVKHEVKIGYIRSFETLFQFSRPQARAMIVDDQKAILLPLIDEFSEACPNDPDRMRLRMRALVFCLLAGFLFNQDPGFGDLRLCPMVRQMEDMGCIGGIVLAETIRSLDRAALGFDDWTVSVTSLPGPPVNPNEPSRDATNCSIVIEKDPLLRFG
;
A
#
# COMPACT_ATOMS: atom_id res chain seq x y z
N MET A 1 3.12 -9.55 -13.00
CA MET A 1 3.17 -8.09 -12.77
C MET A 1 3.07 -7.36 -14.08
N ASN A 2 2.38 -6.19 -14.12
CA ASN A 2 2.30 -5.38 -15.35
C ASN A 2 3.62 -4.59 -15.51
N PRO A 3 4.51 -4.96 -16.46
CA PRO A 3 5.82 -4.31 -16.62
C PRO A 3 5.68 -2.82 -16.96
N PHE A 4 4.61 -2.40 -17.61
CA PHE A 4 4.35 -1.01 -17.97
C PHE A 4 4.09 -0.16 -16.73
N TYR A 5 3.30 -0.67 -15.76
CA TYR A 5 3.05 0.03 -14.50
C TYR A 5 4.35 0.32 -13.75
N ASN A 6 5.20 -0.68 -13.58
CA ASN A 6 6.47 -0.51 -12.85
C ASN A 6 7.40 0.48 -13.53
N HIS A 7 7.50 0.42 -14.84
CA HIS A 7 8.31 1.36 -15.62
C HIS A 7 7.79 2.80 -15.46
N SER A 8 6.48 3.01 -15.60
CA SER A 8 5.86 4.33 -15.46
C SER A 8 6.03 4.89 -14.04
N MET A 9 5.82 4.07 -13.01
CA MET A 9 6.05 4.47 -11.61
C MET A 9 7.52 4.78 -11.31
N HIS A 10 8.45 4.00 -11.88
CA HIS A 10 9.87 4.26 -11.73
C HIS A 10 10.27 5.61 -12.35
N ASN A 11 9.81 5.89 -13.56
CA ASN A 11 10.06 7.16 -14.23
C ASN A 11 9.43 8.33 -13.44
N TRP A 12 8.19 8.17 -12.98
CA TRP A 12 7.53 9.19 -12.17
C TRP A 12 8.29 9.49 -10.89
N THR A 13 8.65 8.47 -10.11
CA THR A 13 9.38 8.66 -8.84
C THR A 13 10.77 9.25 -9.04
N LYS A 14 11.45 8.94 -10.14
CA LYS A 14 12.72 9.58 -10.52
C LYS A 14 12.57 11.06 -10.92
N SER A 15 11.47 11.43 -11.53
CA SER A 15 11.21 12.80 -12.00
C SER A 15 10.77 13.75 -10.89
N LEU A 16 10.56 13.26 -9.66
CA LEU A 16 10.10 14.10 -8.54
C LEU A 16 11.11 15.21 -8.21
N SER A 17 10.62 16.44 -8.18
CA SER A 17 11.36 17.60 -7.70
C SER A 17 11.67 17.50 -6.19
N LYS A 18 12.61 18.33 -5.73
CA LYS A 18 12.93 18.40 -4.29
C LYS A 18 11.70 18.76 -3.43
N VAL A 19 10.84 19.65 -3.92
CA VAL A 19 9.61 20.07 -3.23
C VAL A 19 8.61 18.90 -3.12
N GLU A 20 8.44 18.13 -4.20
CA GLU A 20 7.55 16.97 -4.19
C GLU A 20 8.05 15.88 -3.23
N LYS A 21 9.37 15.65 -3.16
CA LYS A 21 9.95 14.71 -2.18
C LYS A 21 9.73 15.15 -0.73
N ILE A 22 9.83 16.47 -0.46
CA ILE A 22 9.50 17.04 0.87
C ILE A 22 8.02 16.86 1.16
N ASN A 23 7.14 17.13 0.19
CA ASN A 23 5.70 16.95 0.34
C ASN A 23 5.34 15.48 0.58
N LEU A 24 6.00 14.55 -0.11
CA LEU A 24 5.81 13.11 0.14
C LEU A 24 6.18 12.71 1.58
N GLY A 25 7.15 13.42 2.20
CA GLY A 25 7.49 13.27 3.61
C GLY A 25 6.33 13.61 4.54
N ARG A 26 5.48 14.57 4.19
CA ARG A 26 4.27 14.91 4.96
C ARG A 26 3.23 13.80 4.96
N TYR A 27 3.19 12.99 3.90
CA TYR A 27 2.38 11.77 3.84
C TYR A 27 3.03 10.57 4.57
N GLY A 28 4.23 10.73 5.14
CA GLY A 28 4.96 9.65 5.80
C GLY A 28 5.46 8.57 4.83
N LEU A 29 5.69 8.89 3.55
CA LEU A 29 6.05 7.89 2.53
C LEU A 29 7.41 8.15 1.87
N SER A 30 8.23 9.08 2.37
CA SER A 30 9.56 9.36 1.79
C SER A 30 10.44 8.12 1.67
N PRO A 31 10.57 7.26 2.70
CA PRO A 31 11.40 6.05 2.62
C PRO A 31 10.86 5.01 1.63
N VAL A 32 9.56 5.01 1.36
CA VAL A 32 8.91 4.02 0.47
C VAL A 32 9.52 4.04 -0.94
N ILE A 33 9.89 5.22 -1.46
CA ILE A 33 10.56 5.33 -2.76
C ILE A 33 11.91 4.61 -2.75
N THR A 34 12.66 4.71 -1.66
CA THR A 34 13.95 4.05 -1.50
C THR A 34 13.77 2.54 -1.31
N LEU A 35 12.80 2.14 -0.46
CA LEU A 35 12.49 0.74 -0.19
C LEU A 35 12.10 -0.04 -1.44
N ARG A 36 11.43 0.60 -2.41
CA ARG A 36 11.10 -0.02 -3.71
C ARG A 36 12.33 -0.47 -4.50
N GLY A 37 13.50 0.11 -4.27
CA GLY A 37 14.74 -0.22 -4.95
C GLY A 37 15.63 -1.21 -4.18
N VAL A 38 15.20 -1.70 -3.03
CA VAL A 38 15.99 -2.63 -2.21
C VAL A 38 15.96 -4.03 -2.83
N ILE A 39 17.15 -4.60 -3.00
CA ILE A 39 17.29 -6.00 -3.42
C ILE A 39 17.07 -6.88 -2.19
N ILE A 40 16.13 -7.80 -2.29
CA ILE A 40 15.75 -8.67 -1.18
C ILE A 40 16.55 -9.97 -1.24
N ASP A 41 17.22 -10.31 -0.15
CA ASP A 41 17.78 -11.63 0.07
C ASP A 41 16.65 -12.59 0.50
N TRP A 42 16.16 -13.36 -0.48
CA TRP A 42 15.05 -14.28 -0.28
C TRP A 42 15.36 -15.43 0.66
N ASP A 43 16.61 -15.92 0.68
CA ASP A 43 17.00 -17.04 1.54
C ASP A 43 17.09 -16.57 3.00
N PHE A 44 17.64 -15.38 3.22
CA PHE A 44 17.60 -14.74 4.54
C PHE A 44 16.16 -14.52 5.00
N LEU A 45 15.30 -13.96 4.15
CA LEU A 45 13.91 -13.69 4.49
C LEU A 45 13.13 -14.98 4.83
N ARG A 46 13.31 -16.06 4.04
CA ARG A 46 12.72 -17.37 4.35
C ARG A 46 13.23 -17.95 5.66
N ALA A 47 14.55 -17.82 5.93
CA ALA A 47 15.10 -18.27 7.21
C ALA A 47 14.50 -17.49 8.38
N TYR A 48 14.33 -16.17 8.22
CA TYR A 48 13.78 -15.30 9.24
C TYR A 48 12.31 -15.62 9.55
N ILE A 49 11.49 -15.90 8.52
CA ILE A 49 10.08 -16.28 8.68
C ILE A 49 9.90 -17.58 9.46
N ARG A 50 10.82 -18.52 9.34
CA ARG A 50 10.77 -19.77 10.13
C ARG A 50 10.92 -19.53 11.63
N LEU A 51 11.37 -18.35 12.05
CA LEU A 51 11.46 -17.95 13.45
C LEU A 51 10.19 -17.28 13.96
N TRP A 52 9.25 -16.96 13.05
CA TRP A 52 7.98 -16.31 13.39
C TRP A 52 7.00 -17.30 14.01
N ASP A 53 6.47 -16.95 15.18
CA ASP A 53 5.39 -17.66 15.83
C ASP A 53 4.07 -16.92 15.59
N PRO A 54 3.16 -17.47 14.74
CA PRO A 54 1.93 -16.80 14.38
C PRO A 54 0.86 -16.79 15.50
N GLU A 55 1.04 -17.58 16.57
CA GLU A 55 0.07 -17.62 17.68
C GLU A 55 0.24 -16.42 18.62
N VAL A 56 1.48 -15.95 18.78
CA VAL A 56 1.82 -14.86 19.71
C VAL A 56 2.45 -13.65 19.02
N HIS A 57 2.63 -13.71 17.70
CA HIS A 57 3.16 -12.64 16.83
C HIS A 57 4.55 -12.15 17.24
N VAL A 58 5.47 -13.10 17.49
CA VAL A 58 6.85 -12.82 17.85
C VAL A 58 7.84 -13.66 17.02
N PHE A 59 9.04 -13.16 16.84
CA PHE A 59 10.16 -13.96 16.38
C PHE A 59 10.84 -14.63 17.59
N ARG A 60 11.13 -15.94 17.49
CA ARG A 60 11.81 -16.70 18.51
C ARG A 60 13.21 -17.07 18.06
N PHE A 61 14.21 -16.68 18.85
CA PHE A 61 15.63 -16.87 18.55
C PHE A 61 16.31 -17.77 19.57
N GLY A 62 17.23 -18.62 19.08
CA GLY A 62 18.15 -19.39 19.90
C GLY A 62 17.51 -20.42 20.82
N ALA A 63 18.36 -21.10 21.58
CA ALA A 63 17.96 -22.16 22.52
C ALA A 63 17.26 -21.61 23.77
N MET A 64 17.46 -20.34 24.09
CA MET A 64 16.83 -19.65 25.24
C MET A 64 15.43 -19.12 24.93
N MET A 65 14.96 -19.29 23.69
CA MET A 65 13.65 -18.80 23.24
C MET A 65 13.46 -17.30 23.45
N GLU A 66 14.49 -16.52 23.15
CA GLU A 66 14.41 -15.06 23.18
C GLU A 66 13.36 -14.59 22.17
N GLU A 67 12.48 -13.69 22.61
CA GLU A 67 11.36 -13.22 21.83
C GLU A 67 11.55 -11.77 21.37
N MET A 68 11.21 -11.47 20.12
CA MET A 68 11.22 -10.14 19.54
C MET A 68 9.91 -9.92 18.79
N CYS A 69 9.18 -8.85 19.13
CA CYS A 69 8.00 -8.45 18.38
C CYS A 69 8.25 -7.15 17.60
N PRO A 70 7.62 -6.97 16.44
CA PRO A 70 7.64 -5.70 15.74
C PRO A 70 6.91 -4.63 16.55
N LEU A 71 7.63 -3.62 17.02
CA LEU A 71 7.03 -2.51 17.75
C LEU A 71 6.61 -1.39 16.80
N PHE A 72 5.46 -0.78 17.09
CA PHE A 72 4.94 0.35 16.30
C PHE A 72 5.93 1.52 16.29
N GLU A 73 6.58 1.78 17.41
CA GLU A 73 7.55 2.85 17.61
C GLU A 73 8.83 2.65 16.79
N GLU A 74 9.21 1.41 16.53
CA GLU A 74 10.37 1.07 15.68
C GLU A 74 9.99 1.01 14.21
N PHE A 75 8.78 0.56 13.91
CA PHE A 75 8.29 0.39 12.56
C PHE A 75 7.99 1.74 11.86
N CYS A 76 7.36 2.67 12.56
CA CYS A 76 6.96 3.96 11.99
C CYS A 76 8.13 4.77 11.40
N PRO A 77 9.29 4.90 12.06
CA PRO A 77 10.45 5.57 11.47
C PRO A 77 10.96 4.90 10.19
N ILE A 78 10.88 3.55 10.10
CA ILE A 78 11.31 2.81 8.91
C ILE A 78 10.49 3.19 7.69
N ILE A 79 9.18 3.32 7.83
CA ILE A 79 8.27 3.73 6.73
C ILE A 79 8.14 5.24 6.60
N GLY A 80 8.70 6.03 7.53
CA GLY A 80 8.72 7.49 7.51
C GLY A 80 7.50 8.16 8.13
N CYS A 81 6.74 7.44 8.96
CA CYS A 81 5.60 7.98 9.69
C CYS A 81 6.01 8.70 10.97
N ASP A 82 5.28 9.77 11.33
CA ASP A 82 5.40 10.43 12.62
C ASP A 82 4.58 9.66 13.67
N LEU A 83 5.25 9.25 14.75
CA LEU A 83 4.63 8.53 15.87
C LEU A 83 3.54 9.32 16.60
N ASN A 84 3.65 10.64 16.59
CA ASN A 84 2.72 11.52 17.28
C ASN A 84 1.53 11.93 16.39
N ALA A 85 1.55 11.59 15.11
CA ALA A 85 0.46 11.89 14.19
C ALA A 85 -0.77 11.03 14.48
N PRO A 86 -1.99 11.56 14.25
CA PRO A 86 -3.21 10.78 14.40
C PRO A 86 -3.20 9.58 13.46
N LEU A 87 -3.57 8.40 13.97
CA LEU A 87 -3.62 7.19 13.14
C LEU A 87 -4.70 7.30 12.06
N VAL A 88 -4.34 6.94 10.84
CA VAL A 88 -5.29 6.76 9.74
C VAL A 88 -6.28 5.66 10.12
N LYS A 89 -7.57 5.94 9.94
CA LYS A 89 -8.66 5.01 10.26
C LYS A 89 -9.30 4.51 8.97
N HIS A 90 -9.64 3.25 8.98
CA HIS A 90 -10.49 2.70 7.92
C HIS A 90 -11.92 3.24 8.06
N GLU A 91 -12.39 3.92 7.03
CA GLU A 91 -13.76 4.40 6.96
C GLU A 91 -14.61 3.43 6.15
N VAL A 92 -15.58 2.80 6.81
CA VAL A 92 -16.57 1.95 6.10
C VAL A 92 -17.58 2.85 5.39
N LYS A 93 -17.65 2.76 4.06
CA LYS A 93 -18.57 3.54 3.21
C LYS A 93 -19.40 2.63 2.33
N ILE A 94 -20.61 3.05 2.02
CA ILE A 94 -21.45 2.42 1.00
C ILE A 94 -20.97 2.89 -0.38
N GLY A 95 -19.93 2.20 -0.88
CA GLY A 95 -19.27 2.52 -2.15
C GLY A 95 -18.21 3.62 -2.05
N TYR A 96 -17.13 3.44 -2.79
CA TYR A 96 -15.94 4.30 -2.73
C TYR A 96 -15.74 5.10 -4.02
N ILE A 97 -16.59 4.94 -5.04
CA ILE A 97 -16.50 5.67 -6.32
C ILE A 97 -16.50 7.17 -6.07
N ARG A 98 -17.42 7.64 -5.20
CA ARG A 98 -17.48 9.06 -4.85
C ARG A 98 -16.23 9.56 -4.13
N SER A 99 -15.58 8.70 -3.35
CA SER A 99 -14.30 9.04 -2.70
C SER A 99 -13.19 9.23 -3.75
N PHE A 100 -13.17 8.39 -4.79
CA PHE A 100 -12.26 8.50 -5.91
C PHE A 100 -12.54 9.76 -6.75
N GLU A 101 -13.81 10.02 -7.11
CA GLU A 101 -14.22 11.25 -7.80
C GLU A 101 -13.75 12.50 -7.06
N THR A 102 -13.98 12.54 -5.73
CA THR A 102 -13.62 13.70 -4.90
C THR A 102 -12.09 13.81 -4.69
N LEU A 103 -11.38 12.69 -4.53
CA LEU A 103 -9.94 12.69 -4.30
C LEU A 103 -9.18 13.30 -5.48
N PHE A 104 -9.58 12.93 -6.71
CA PHE A 104 -8.92 13.34 -7.95
C PHE A 104 -9.64 14.43 -8.72
N GLN A 105 -10.77 14.92 -8.20
CA GLN A 105 -11.62 15.93 -8.84
C GLN A 105 -12.11 15.49 -10.24
N PHE A 106 -12.32 14.18 -10.42
CA PHE A 106 -12.87 13.66 -11.65
C PHE A 106 -14.38 13.86 -11.74
N SER A 107 -14.86 14.14 -12.94
CA SER A 107 -16.26 13.96 -13.26
C SER A 107 -16.64 12.48 -13.20
N ARG A 108 -17.91 12.18 -12.96
CA ARG A 108 -18.39 10.80 -12.87
C ARG A 108 -18.06 9.93 -14.10
N PRO A 109 -18.15 10.42 -15.36
CA PRO A 109 -17.70 9.65 -16.52
C PRO A 109 -16.22 9.36 -16.53
N GLN A 110 -15.36 10.33 -16.15
CA GLN A 110 -13.93 10.14 -16.08
C GLN A 110 -13.55 9.09 -15.02
N ALA A 111 -14.15 9.19 -13.82
CA ALA A 111 -13.92 8.22 -12.77
C ALA A 111 -14.33 6.80 -13.19
N ARG A 112 -15.52 6.68 -13.79
CA ARG A 112 -16.03 5.37 -14.26
C ARG A 112 -15.19 4.74 -15.36
N ALA A 113 -14.56 5.53 -16.21
CA ALA A 113 -13.64 5.03 -17.23
C ALA A 113 -12.36 4.37 -16.64
N MET A 114 -12.02 4.71 -15.40
CA MET A 114 -10.84 4.19 -14.68
C MET A 114 -11.18 3.13 -13.65
N ILE A 115 -12.47 2.88 -13.37
CA ILE A 115 -12.90 1.96 -12.30
C ILE A 115 -13.41 0.65 -12.88
N VAL A 116 -12.98 -0.45 -12.26
CA VAL A 116 -13.40 -1.82 -12.55
C VAL A 116 -14.11 -2.39 -11.32
N ASP A 117 -15.22 -3.10 -11.56
CA ASP A 117 -16.02 -3.80 -10.54
C ASP A 117 -16.46 -2.91 -9.35
N ASP A 118 -16.61 -1.60 -9.59
CA ASP A 118 -16.99 -0.58 -8.59
C ASP A 118 -16.07 -0.55 -7.32
N GLN A 119 -14.95 -1.26 -7.33
CA GLN A 119 -14.04 -1.42 -6.19
C GLN A 119 -12.59 -1.10 -6.48
N LYS A 120 -12.16 -1.18 -7.74
CA LYS A 120 -10.75 -1.06 -8.13
C LYS A 120 -10.56 0.02 -9.19
N ALA A 121 -9.51 0.83 -9.05
CA ALA A 121 -9.08 1.78 -10.08
C ALA A 121 -7.92 1.19 -10.89
N ILE A 122 -7.93 1.38 -12.20
CA ILE A 122 -6.81 1.06 -13.07
C ILE A 122 -5.73 2.13 -12.83
N LEU A 123 -4.52 1.71 -12.43
CA LEU A 123 -3.45 2.63 -12.04
C LEU A 123 -2.76 3.30 -13.22
N LEU A 124 -2.62 2.63 -14.36
CA LEU A 124 -1.89 3.19 -15.50
C LEU A 124 -2.52 4.47 -16.06
N PRO A 125 -3.84 4.53 -16.34
CA PRO A 125 -4.48 5.78 -16.75
C PRO A 125 -4.36 6.90 -15.72
N LEU A 126 -4.34 6.57 -14.42
CA LEU A 126 -4.15 7.54 -13.35
C LEU A 126 -2.72 8.10 -13.34
N ILE A 127 -1.72 7.25 -13.61
CA ILE A 127 -0.33 7.66 -13.77
C ILE A 127 -0.19 8.56 -15.00
N ASP A 128 -0.75 8.17 -16.13
CA ASP A 128 -0.67 8.93 -17.38
C ASP A 128 -1.29 10.34 -17.20
N GLU A 129 -2.41 10.43 -16.45
CA GLU A 129 -3.07 11.70 -16.16
C GLU A 129 -2.23 12.64 -15.27
N PHE A 130 -1.51 12.08 -14.27
CA PHE A 130 -0.87 12.89 -13.23
C PHE A 130 0.66 12.85 -13.21
N SER A 131 1.33 12.03 -14.01
CA SER A 131 2.79 11.88 -13.97
C SER A 131 3.54 13.11 -14.50
N GLU A 132 2.90 13.96 -15.31
CA GLU A 132 3.49 15.18 -15.80
C GLU A 132 3.38 16.32 -14.77
N ALA A 133 4.49 17.00 -14.50
CA ALA A 133 4.52 18.09 -13.54
C ALA A 133 4.00 19.40 -14.18
N CYS A 134 3.10 20.08 -13.46
CA CYS A 134 2.57 21.40 -13.83
C CYS A 134 2.92 22.42 -12.75
N PRO A 135 4.18 22.92 -12.65
CA PRO A 135 4.64 23.74 -11.52
C PRO A 135 3.88 25.04 -11.32
N ASN A 136 3.26 25.55 -12.38
CA ASN A 136 2.48 26.80 -12.38
C ASN A 136 1.03 26.62 -11.92
N ASP A 137 0.61 25.38 -11.66
CA ASP A 137 -0.75 25.05 -11.21
C ASP A 137 -0.69 24.31 -9.85
N PRO A 138 -0.87 25.02 -8.72
CA PRO A 138 -0.81 24.45 -7.39
C PRO A 138 -1.89 23.36 -7.15
N ASP A 139 -3.08 23.52 -7.73
CA ASP A 139 -4.15 22.54 -7.58
C ASP A 139 -3.82 21.26 -8.34
N ARG A 140 -3.29 21.36 -9.54
CA ARG A 140 -2.80 20.22 -10.32
C ARG A 140 -1.66 19.51 -9.60
N MET A 141 -0.72 20.26 -9.01
CA MET A 141 0.37 19.68 -8.23
C MET A 141 -0.13 18.94 -6.99
N ARG A 142 -1.18 19.44 -6.33
CA ARG A 142 -1.81 18.74 -5.21
C ARG A 142 -2.46 17.42 -5.65
N LEU A 143 -3.21 17.43 -6.75
CA LEU A 143 -3.81 16.23 -7.32
C LEU A 143 -2.76 15.21 -7.75
N ARG A 144 -1.67 15.68 -8.36
CA ARG A 144 -0.50 14.86 -8.69
C ARG A 144 0.08 14.15 -7.45
N MET A 145 0.22 14.86 -6.32
CA MET A 145 0.71 14.26 -5.07
C MET A 145 -0.26 13.21 -4.52
N ARG A 146 -1.57 13.48 -4.54
CA ARG A 146 -2.59 12.49 -4.15
C ARG A 146 -2.53 11.24 -5.01
N ALA A 147 -2.38 11.40 -6.32
CA ALA A 147 -2.29 10.29 -7.25
C ALA A 147 -1.01 9.47 -7.03
N LEU A 148 0.14 10.14 -6.80
CA LEU A 148 1.38 9.46 -6.44
C LEU A 148 1.24 8.64 -5.17
N VAL A 149 0.70 9.23 -4.09
CA VAL A 149 0.46 8.54 -2.81
C VAL A 149 -0.47 7.35 -3.01
N PHE A 150 -1.60 7.54 -3.71
CA PHE A 150 -2.52 6.44 -4.01
C PHE A 150 -1.83 5.30 -4.78
N CYS A 151 -1.05 5.62 -5.81
CA CYS A 151 -0.31 4.62 -6.59
C CYS A 151 0.78 3.92 -5.76
N LEU A 152 1.46 4.61 -4.84
CA LEU A 152 2.44 4.00 -3.93
C LEU A 152 1.76 3.08 -2.92
N LEU A 153 0.62 3.47 -2.37
CA LEU A 153 -0.15 2.59 -1.49
C LEU A 153 -0.65 1.36 -2.25
N ALA A 154 -1.32 1.57 -3.37
CA ALA A 154 -1.97 0.50 -4.12
C ALA A 154 -0.98 -0.44 -4.81
N GLY A 155 0.09 0.10 -5.37
CA GLY A 155 1.02 -0.66 -6.20
C GLY A 155 2.25 -1.18 -5.47
N PHE A 156 2.49 -0.74 -4.22
CA PHE A 156 3.64 -1.18 -3.45
C PHE A 156 3.27 -1.65 -2.05
N LEU A 157 2.64 -0.81 -1.22
CA LEU A 157 2.36 -1.19 0.17
C LEU A 157 1.17 -2.15 0.31
N PHE A 158 0.15 -2.01 -0.54
CA PHE A 158 -1.07 -2.82 -0.50
C PHE A 158 -1.38 -3.42 -1.88
N ASN A 159 -0.34 -3.93 -2.56
CA ASN A 159 -0.46 -4.46 -3.91
C ASN A 159 -1.15 -5.83 -3.90
N GLN A 160 -2.43 -5.83 -4.19
CA GLN A 160 -3.28 -7.01 -4.28
C GLN A 160 -3.31 -7.58 -5.70
N ASP A 161 -3.52 -6.67 -6.63
CA ASP A 161 -3.77 -6.99 -8.03
C ASP A 161 -2.91 -6.05 -8.86
N PRO A 162 -1.84 -6.57 -9.48
CA PRO A 162 -0.87 -5.72 -10.17
C PRO A 162 -1.50 -4.83 -11.24
N GLY A 163 -1.34 -3.52 -11.09
CA GLY A 163 -1.92 -2.53 -12.00
C GLY A 163 -3.29 -1.99 -11.59
N PHE A 164 -3.83 -2.46 -10.45
CA PHE A 164 -5.08 -1.97 -9.89
C PHE A 164 -4.88 -1.43 -8.47
N GLY A 165 -5.73 -0.47 -8.07
CA GLY A 165 -5.75 0.10 -6.74
C GLY A 165 -7.14 0.01 -6.11
N ASP A 166 -7.20 -0.46 -4.87
CA ASP A 166 -8.45 -0.55 -4.13
C ASP A 166 -8.98 0.85 -3.78
N LEU A 167 -10.23 1.13 -4.11
CA LEU A 167 -10.85 2.43 -3.85
C LEU A 167 -10.98 2.75 -2.35
N ARG A 168 -10.89 1.75 -1.48
CA ARG A 168 -10.84 1.93 -0.01
C ARG A 168 -9.63 2.73 0.45
N LEU A 169 -8.58 2.82 -0.36
CA LEU A 169 -7.42 3.65 -0.11
C LEU A 169 -7.69 5.15 -0.25
N CYS A 170 -8.73 5.56 -1.00
CA CYS A 170 -9.04 6.98 -1.23
C CYS A 170 -9.27 7.78 0.06
N PRO A 171 -10.11 7.33 1.02
CA PRO A 171 -10.25 8.00 2.30
C PRO A 171 -8.95 8.04 3.11
N MET A 172 -8.10 7.01 2.99
CA MET A 172 -6.82 6.96 3.69
C MET A 172 -5.86 8.02 3.16
N VAL A 173 -5.76 8.17 1.82
CA VAL A 173 -4.96 9.25 1.19
C VAL A 173 -5.38 10.62 1.68
N ARG A 174 -6.69 10.87 1.85
CA ARG A 174 -7.21 12.12 2.40
C ARG A 174 -6.73 12.36 3.84
N GLN A 175 -6.84 11.33 4.70
CA GLN A 175 -6.37 11.43 6.07
C GLN A 175 -4.85 11.63 6.15
N MET A 176 -4.09 11.01 5.25
CA MET A 176 -2.64 11.21 5.16
C MET A 176 -2.28 12.62 4.67
N GLU A 177 -3.06 13.23 3.78
CA GLU A 177 -2.91 14.63 3.38
C GLU A 177 -3.04 15.56 4.59
N ASP A 178 -3.92 15.20 5.53
CA ASP A 178 -4.13 15.89 6.80
C ASP A 178 -3.14 15.39 7.89
N MET A 179 -1.98 14.90 7.51
CA MET A 179 -0.90 14.43 8.38
C MET A 179 -1.24 13.16 9.17
N GLY A 180 -2.17 12.34 8.72
CA GLY A 180 -2.47 11.04 9.34
C GLY A 180 -1.36 10.01 9.13
N CYS A 181 -1.06 9.22 10.17
CA CYS A 181 -0.08 8.15 10.14
C CYS A 181 -0.71 6.83 9.65
N ILE A 182 -0.24 6.29 8.53
CA ILE A 182 -0.66 4.99 7.97
C ILE A 182 0.05 3.81 8.65
N GLY A 183 1.06 4.07 9.49
CA GLY A 183 1.95 3.07 10.08
C GLY A 183 1.25 1.91 10.76
N GLY A 184 0.18 2.18 11.51
CA GLY A 184 -0.57 1.12 12.20
C GLY A 184 -1.21 0.12 11.24
N ILE A 185 -1.76 0.58 10.12
CA ILE A 185 -2.36 -0.30 9.10
C ILE A 185 -1.27 -1.12 8.41
N VAL A 186 -0.16 -0.48 8.03
CA VAL A 186 0.96 -1.17 7.37
C VAL A 186 1.60 -2.21 8.29
N LEU A 187 1.78 -1.91 9.58
CA LEU A 187 2.30 -2.87 10.56
C LEU A 187 1.36 -4.07 10.74
N ALA A 188 0.05 -3.82 10.91
CA ALA A 188 -0.93 -4.88 11.05
C ALA A 188 -0.94 -5.83 9.83
N GLU A 189 -0.84 -5.28 8.64
CA GLU A 189 -0.77 -6.07 7.41
C GLU A 189 0.57 -6.81 7.26
N THR A 190 1.66 -6.24 7.76
CA THR A 190 2.97 -6.91 7.80
C THR A 190 2.93 -8.14 8.72
N ILE A 191 2.39 -7.98 9.95
CA ILE A 191 2.20 -9.09 10.90
C ILE A 191 1.35 -10.18 10.27
N ARG A 192 0.23 -9.84 9.68
CA ARG A 192 -0.66 -10.80 9.01
C ARG A 192 0.02 -11.54 7.84
N SER A 193 0.90 -10.87 7.10
CA SER A 193 1.68 -11.50 6.04
C SER A 193 2.68 -12.49 6.59
N LEU A 194 3.32 -12.17 7.72
CA LEU A 194 4.21 -13.10 8.43
C LEU A 194 3.44 -14.34 8.92
N ASP A 195 2.23 -14.16 9.47
CA ASP A 195 1.37 -15.28 9.88
C ASP A 195 1.07 -16.21 8.71
N ARG A 196 0.63 -15.67 7.59
CA ARG A 196 0.34 -16.45 6.39
C ARG A 196 1.57 -17.18 5.87
N ALA A 197 2.70 -16.50 5.81
CA ALA A 197 3.95 -17.08 5.34
C ALA A 197 4.43 -18.23 6.27
N ALA A 198 4.34 -18.04 7.59
CA ALA A 198 4.69 -19.07 8.57
C ALA A 198 3.76 -20.30 8.50
N LEU A 199 2.49 -20.11 8.15
CA LEU A 199 1.52 -21.16 7.95
C LEU A 199 1.65 -21.89 6.59
N GLY A 200 2.64 -21.52 5.77
CA GLY A 200 2.95 -22.18 4.50
C GLY A 200 2.10 -21.70 3.31
N PHE A 201 1.41 -20.58 3.43
CA PHE A 201 0.82 -19.92 2.27
C PHE A 201 1.90 -19.24 1.47
N ASP A 202 2.18 -19.73 0.27
CA ASP A 202 3.21 -19.17 -0.64
C ASP A 202 2.87 -17.77 -1.18
N ASP A 203 1.72 -17.27 -0.84
CA ASP A 203 1.26 -15.91 -1.11
C ASP A 203 1.94 -14.91 -0.17
N TRP A 204 3.05 -14.38 -0.57
CA TRP A 204 3.66 -13.18 0.03
C TRP A 204 2.82 -11.94 -0.26
N THR A 205 1.54 -12.03 -0.01
CA THR A 205 0.58 -11.00 -0.33
C THR A 205 0.01 -10.44 0.96
N VAL A 206 0.22 -9.16 1.22
CA VAL A 206 -0.37 -8.43 2.35
C VAL A 206 -1.74 -7.93 1.94
N SER A 207 -2.74 -8.19 2.75
CA SER A 207 -4.12 -7.88 2.41
C SER A 207 -4.71 -6.78 3.28
N VAL A 208 -5.36 -5.81 2.66
CA VAL A 208 -6.21 -4.81 3.33
C VAL A 208 -7.60 -5.37 3.70
N THR A 209 -7.89 -6.65 3.39
CA THR A 209 -9.21 -7.26 3.60
C THR A 209 -9.52 -7.62 5.04
N SER A 210 -8.54 -7.60 5.95
CA SER A 210 -8.81 -7.71 7.39
C SER A 210 -9.37 -6.44 8.01
N LEU A 211 -9.44 -5.35 7.25
CA LEU A 211 -10.24 -4.22 7.68
C LEU A 211 -11.69 -4.66 7.71
N PRO A 212 -12.42 -4.45 8.84
CA PRO A 212 -13.80 -4.90 8.96
C PRO A 212 -14.60 -4.34 7.78
N GLY A 213 -15.11 -5.25 6.94
CA GLY A 213 -16.06 -4.92 5.89
C GLY A 213 -17.35 -4.36 6.51
N PRO A 214 -18.25 -3.77 5.70
CA PRO A 214 -19.58 -3.47 6.19
C PRO A 214 -20.19 -4.74 6.78
N PRO A 215 -21.03 -4.62 7.84
CA PRO A 215 -21.64 -5.77 8.47
C PRO A 215 -22.33 -6.61 7.39
N VAL A 216 -21.90 -7.87 7.27
CA VAL A 216 -22.44 -8.79 6.28
C VAL A 216 -23.90 -9.01 6.64
N ASN A 217 -24.79 -8.68 5.71
CA ASN A 217 -26.19 -9.01 5.87
C ASN A 217 -26.30 -10.56 5.88
N PRO A 218 -26.78 -11.19 6.95
CA PRO A 218 -26.81 -12.65 7.08
C PRO A 218 -27.65 -13.36 6.00
N ASN A 219 -28.36 -12.62 5.16
CA ASN A 219 -29.21 -13.13 4.10
C ASN A 219 -28.63 -12.97 2.68
N GLU A 220 -27.41 -12.46 2.52
CA GLU A 220 -26.73 -12.44 1.21
C GLU A 220 -25.81 -13.66 1.07
N PRO A 221 -25.84 -14.36 -0.10
CA PRO A 221 -24.90 -15.44 -0.35
C PRO A 221 -23.48 -14.88 -0.34
N SER A 222 -22.58 -15.54 0.40
CA SER A 222 -21.18 -15.22 0.55
C SER A 222 -20.53 -14.97 -0.82
N ARG A 223 -20.29 -13.71 -1.14
CA ARG A 223 -19.35 -13.35 -2.19
C ARG A 223 -17.96 -13.49 -1.59
N ASP A 224 -17.17 -14.37 -2.18
CA ASP A 224 -15.79 -14.61 -1.77
C ASP A 224 -15.06 -13.29 -1.54
N ALA A 225 -14.55 -13.13 -0.32
CA ALA A 225 -13.77 -11.97 0.09
C ALA A 225 -12.49 -11.93 -0.75
N THR A 226 -12.47 -11.06 -1.74
CA THR A 226 -11.31 -10.82 -2.57
C THR A 226 -10.20 -10.19 -1.72
N ASN A 227 -9.12 -10.92 -1.56
CA ASN A 227 -7.97 -10.60 -0.72
C ASN A 227 -7.13 -9.45 -1.27
N CYS A 228 -6.74 -8.47 -0.46
CA CYS A 228 -5.82 -7.36 -0.73
C CYS A 228 -4.42 -7.61 -0.15
N SER A 229 -3.37 -7.34 -0.91
CA SER A 229 -2.05 -7.88 -0.54
C SER A 229 -0.85 -6.96 -0.85
N ILE A 230 0.11 -6.77 0.09
CA ILE A 230 1.46 -6.23 -0.22
C ILE A 230 2.26 -7.34 -0.90
N VAL A 231 2.74 -7.11 -2.11
CA VAL A 231 3.69 -8.00 -2.78
C VAL A 231 5.08 -7.45 -2.56
N ILE A 232 5.89 -8.19 -1.82
CA ILE A 232 7.33 -8.08 -1.96
C ILE A 232 7.66 -8.78 -3.27
N GLU A 233 8.01 -7.99 -4.26
CA GLU A 233 8.15 -8.41 -5.64
C GLU A 233 9.22 -9.48 -5.82
N LYS A 234 8.86 -10.64 -6.35
CA LYS A 234 9.84 -11.58 -6.92
C LYS A 234 10.31 -10.98 -8.25
N ASP A 235 11.53 -10.48 -8.28
CA ASP A 235 12.17 -10.07 -9.53
C ASP A 235 12.36 -11.32 -10.43
N PRO A 236 11.74 -11.35 -11.62
CA PRO A 236 11.90 -12.48 -12.54
C PRO A 236 13.29 -12.55 -13.19
N LEU A 237 14.19 -11.59 -12.91
CA LEU A 237 15.53 -11.53 -13.52
C LEU A 237 16.60 -12.32 -12.79
N LEU A 238 16.32 -12.98 -11.66
CA LEU A 238 17.25 -13.87 -10.96
C LEU A 238 17.07 -15.34 -11.34
N ARG A 239 16.90 -15.64 -12.64
CA ARG A 239 17.21 -16.94 -13.20
C ARG A 239 18.60 -16.86 -13.84
N PHE A 240 19.65 -16.98 -13.03
CA PHE A 240 20.98 -17.33 -13.53
C PHE A 240 21.69 -18.22 -12.51
N GLY A 241 22.16 -19.38 -13.06
CA GLY A 241 23.19 -20.25 -12.52
C GLY A 241 22.74 -21.34 -11.58
#